data_0bc12eb27d8c17ad3151d6183196e2a2
#
_entry.id   0bc12eb27d8c17ad3151d6183196e2a2
#
_cell.length_a   1.000
_cell.length_b   1.000
_cell.length_c   1.000
_cell.angle_alpha   90.00
_cell.angle_beta   90.00
_cell.angle_gamma   90.00
#
_symmetry.space_group_name_H-M   'P 1'
#
loop_
_entity.id
_entity.type
_entity.pdbx_description
1 polymer ?
#
loop_
_entity_poly.entity_id
_entity_poly.type
_entity_poly.pdbx_seq_one_letter_code
_entity_poly.pdbx_strand_id
1 'polypeptide(L)'
;SIQYHCESRGEYLPAASYSLVSQEGGRGVYSFCMCPGGFIVPAMTDAAESVVNGMSPSGRNSVFANSGLVTEVRLADFEHLRAEWGELAGLKFQQQFERLARQQGGEHQIAPAQRVADFVAGCASGSLSRTSYIPGVVPSRLDKWMPGFIASSLRAGIATFGRRMRGFLTNEALVVGVESRTSTPVRIPRDAQTLMHPCLLYTSP
;
A
#
# COMPACT_ATOMS: atom_id res chain seq x y z
N SER A 1 -10.53 -2.55 -22.21
CA SER A 1 -10.07 -1.87 -21.03
C SER A 1 -11.20 -1.11 -20.36
N ILE A 2 -11.35 -1.28 -19.06
CA ILE A 2 -12.43 -0.65 -18.26
C ILE A 2 -12.33 0.88 -18.29
N GLN A 3 -11.14 1.44 -18.37
CA GLN A 3 -10.97 2.91 -18.43
C GLN A 3 -11.54 3.55 -19.68
N TYR A 4 -11.63 2.81 -20.77
CA TYR A 4 -12.26 3.28 -22.01
C TYR A 4 -13.75 2.93 -22.11
N HIS A 5 -14.33 2.40 -21.03
CA HIS A 5 -15.73 1.95 -20.99
C HIS A 5 -16.08 0.95 -22.10
N CYS A 6 -15.14 0.07 -22.43
CA CYS A 6 -15.34 -0.98 -23.44
C CYS A 6 -14.75 -2.30 -22.94
N GLU A 7 -15.27 -3.41 -23.41
CA GLU A 7 -14.82 -4.75 -23.05
C GLU A 7 -13.43 -5.06 -23.63
N SER A 8 -13.09 -4.46 -24.75
CA SER A 8 -11.82 -4.63 -25.44
C SER A 8 -11.26 -3.29 -25.89
N ARG A 9 -9.94 -3.18 -25.85
CA ARG A 9 -9.21 -2.01 -26.39
C ARG A 9 -9.19 -1.98 -27.92
N GLY A 10 -9.46 -3.09 -28.56
CA GLY A 10 -9.17 -3.27 -29.97
C GLY A 10 -7.66 -3.32 -30.22
N GLU A 11 -7.29 -3.23 -31.49
CA GLU A 11 -5.91 -3.35 -31.96
C GLU A 11 -5.09 -2.06 -31.73
N TYR A 12 -5.73 -0.90 -31.83
CA TYR A 12 -5.03 0.39 -31.93
C TYR A 12 -4.92 1.18 -30.63
N LEU A 13 -5.73 0.88 -29.62
CA LEU A 13 -5.69 1.61 -28.37
C LEU A 13 -4.63 1.02 -27.41
N PRO A 14 -3.73 1.86 -26.87
CA PRO A 14 -2.81 1.43 -25.82
C PRO A 14 -3.56 1.08 -24.54
N ALA A 15 -2.86 0.50 -23.59
CA ALA A 15 -3.39 0.36 -22.24
C ALA A 15 -3.75 1.74 -21.66
N ALA A 16 -4.92 1.84 -21.03
CA ALA A 16 -5.33 3.07 -20.40
C ALA A 16 -4.35 3.45 -19.29
N SER A 17 -3.96 4.71 -19.24
CA SER A 17 -3.14 5.27 -18.17
C SER A 17 -3.91 6.37 -17.45
N TYR A 18 -3.74 6.45 -16.14
CA TYR A 18 -4.34 7.49 -15.32
C TYR A 18 -3.46 7.76 -14.10
N SER A 19 -3.62 8.92 -13.51
CA SER A 19 -2.92 9.31 -12.30
C SER A 19 -3.93 9.76 -11.26
N LEU A 20 -3.84 9.21 -10.07
CA LEU A 20 -4.60 9.63 -8.90
C LEU A 20 -3.63 10.25 -7.91
N VAL A 21 -3.56 11.55 -7.95
CA VAL A 21 -2.72 12.38 -7.08
C VAL A 21 -3.58 13.47 -6.49
N SER A 22 -3.41 13.76 -5.21
CA SER A 22 -4.01 14.93 -4.54
C SER A 22 -3.04 15.51 -3.52
N GLN A 23 -3.29 16.78 -3.16
CA GLN A 23 -2.59 17.45 -2.08
C GLN A 23 -3.59 17.67 -0.93
N GLU A 24 -3.31 17.04 0.21
CA GLU A 24 -4.21 17.04 1.35
C GLU A 24 -3.46 17.55 2.59
N GLY A 25 -3.88 18.69 3.10
CA GLY A 25 -3.20 19.31 4.24
C GLY A 25 -1.72 19.60 4.00
N GLY A 26 -1.35 19.91 2.76
CA GLY A 26 0.03 20.16 2.34
C GLY A 26 0.85 18.89 2.10
N ARG A 27 0.27 17.69 2.15
CA ARG A 27 0.94 16.40 1.86
C ARG A 27 0.44 15.79 0.56
N GLY A 28 1.34 15.24 -0.22
CA GLY A 28 0.98 14.43 -1.39
C GLY A 28 0.32 13.13 -0.97
N VAL A 29 -0.78 12.80 -1.64
CA VAL A 29 -1.44 11.48 -1.54
C VAL A 29 -1.53 10.89 -2.93
N TYR A 30 -1.15 9.64 -3.06
CA TYR A 30 -1.03 8.97 -4.36
C TYR A 30 -1.70 7.59 -4.32
N SER A 31 -2.39 7.24 -5.40
CA SER A 31 -2.70 5.86 -5.73
C SER A 31 -1.81 5.43 -6.88
N PHE A 32 -1.02 4.39 -6.68
CA PHE A 32 -0.03 3.92 -7.64
C PHE A 32 0.00 2.40 -7.71
N CYS A 33 0.84 1.83 -8.59
CA CYS A 33 0.97 0.37 -8.77
C CYS A 33 -0.38 -0.33 -8.92
N MET A 34 -1.24 0.20 -9.81
CA MET A 34 -2.55 -0.40 -10.06
C MET A 34 -2.38 -1.76 -10.74
N CYS A 35 -2.88 -2.79 -10.08
CA CYS A 35 -2.77 -4.18 -10.49
C CYS A 35 -4.17 -4.74 -10.82
N PRO A 36 -4.70 -4.51 -12.02
CA PRO A 36 -5.93 -5.18 -12.45
C PRO A 36 -5.70 -6.68 -12.56
N GLY A 37 -6.61 -7.48 -12.03
CA GLY A 37 -6.43 -8.92 -11.94
C GLY A 37 -5.28 -9.36 -11.02
N GLY A 38 -4.89 -8.50 -10.08
CA GLY A 38 -3.76 -8.72 -9.18
C GLY A 38 -4.16 -9.27 -7.81
N PHE A 39 -3.16 -9.52 -7.00
CA PHE A 39 -3.29 -10.02 -5.63
C PHE A 39 -2.57 -9.13 -4.64
N ILE A 40 -3.03 -9.12 -3.41
CA ILE A 40 -2.26 -8.60 -2.28
C ILE A 40 -1.52 -9.79 -1.66
N VAL A 41 -0.23 -9.61 -1.37
CA VAL A 41 0.65 -10.65 -0.85
C VAL A 41 1.39 -10.18 0.40
N PRO A 42 1.83 -11.10 1.27
CA PRO A 42 2.72 -10.77 2.38
C PRO A 42 4.08 -10.28 1.86
N ALA A 43 4.65 -9.25 2.50
CA ALA A 43 5.94 -8.66 2.14
C ALA A 43 6.83 -8.36 3.35
N MET A 44 6.49 -8.90 4.53
CA MET A 44 7.31 -8.73 5.74
C MET A 44 8.58 -9.59 5.68
N THR A 45 9.61 -9.11 6.36
CA THR A 45 10.89 -9.81 6.53
C THR A 45 11.15 -10.22 7.99
N ASP A 46 10.36 -9.71 8.92
CA ASP A 46 10.42 -10.01 10.35
C ASP A 46 9.04 -10.53 10.81
N ALA A 47 9.03 -11.58 11.64
CA ALA A 47 7.81 -12.16 12.19
C ALA A 47 7.02 -11.20 13.09
N ALA A 48 7.69 -10.18 13.65
CA ALA A 48 7.07 -9.15 14.49
C ALA A 48 6.41 -8.02 13.69
N GLU A 49 6.49 -8.06 12.36
CA GLU A 49 5.99 -7.02 11.46
C GLU A 49 4.84 -7.53 10.61
N SER A 50 4.02 -6.63 10.09
CA SER A 50 3.00 -6.93 9.07
C SER A 50 3.14 -5.93 7.93
N VAL A 51 3.52 -6.45 6.77
CA VAL A 51 3.68 -5.68 5.54
C VAL A 51 2.99 -6.42 4.41
N VAL A 52 2.26 -5.69 3.60
CA VAL A 52 1.60 -6.22 2.41
C VAL A 52 2.10 -5.50 1.16
N ASN A 53 1.97 -6.15 0.01
CA ASN A 53 2.28 -5.53 -1.29
C ASN A 53 1.30 -6.00 -2.35
N GLY A 54 1.06 -5.16 -3.35
CA GLY A 54 0.30 -5.52 -4.53
C GLY A 54 1.18 -6.24 -5.56
N MET A 55 0.66 -7.32 -6.14
CA MET A 55 1.32 -8.08 -7.20
C MET A 55 0.39 -8.24 -8.40
N SER A 56 0.96 -8.16 -9.59
CA SER A 56 0.26 -8.37 -10.86
C SER A 56 0.81 -9.61 -11.55
N PRO A 57 0.11 -10.76 -11.51
CA PRO A 57 0.53 -11.94 -12.26
C PRO A 57 0.44 -11.66 -13.77
N SER A 58 1.23 -12.36 -14.56
CA SER A 58 1.28 -12.17 -16.02
C SER A 58 -0.08 -12.30 -16.70
N GLY A 59 -0.92 -13.20 -16.22
CA GLY A 59 -2.26 -13.42 -16.77
C GLY A 59 -3.27 -12.31 -16.49
N ARG A 60 -3.06 -11.49 -15.45
CA ARG A 60 -3.94 -10.36 -15.03
C ARG A 60 -5.44 -10.69 -15.09
N ASN A 61 -5.81 -11.90 -14.73
CA ASN A 61 -7.15 -12.47 -14.94
C ASN A 61 -7.87 -12.83 -13.64
N SER A 62 -7.37 -12.42 -12.47
CA SER A 62 -8.13 -12.60 -11.24
C SER A 62 -9.33 -11.66 -11.19
N VAL A 63 -10.30 -11.99 -10.34
CA VAL A 63 -11.49 -11.16 -10.11
C VAL A 63 -11.20 -9.92 -9.25
N PHE A 64 -9.97 -9.77 -8.78
CA PHE A 64 -9.56 -8.67 -7.90
C PHE A 64 -8.74 -7.64 -8.65
N ALA A 65 -8.69 -6.44 -8.09
CA ALA A 65 -7.74 -5.39 -8.44
C ALA A 65 -7.20 -4.77 -7.15
N ASN A 66 -5.99 -4.28 -7.18
CA ASN A 66 -5.42 -3.55 -6.05
C ASN A 66 -4.58 -2.34 -6.52
N SER A 67 -4.31 -1.44 -5.60
CA SER A 67 -3.36 -0.34 -5.79
C SER A 67 -2.72 0.01 -4.46
N GLY A 68 -1.48 0.48 -4.48
CA GLY A 68 -0.84 1.11 -3.34
C GLY A 68 -1.43 2.50 -3.09
N LEU A 69 -1.80 2.78 -1.86
CA LEU A 69 -2.21 4.11 -1.40
C LEU A 69 -1.16 4.63 -0.43
N VAL A 70 -0.50 5.72 -0.80
CA VAL A 70 0.57 6.29 0.00
C VAL A 70 0.37 7.76 0.25
N THR A 71 0.93 8.23 1.36
CA THR A 71 1.08 9.64 1.68
C THR A 71 2.52 9.95 2.05
N GLU A 72 2.90 11.19 1.82
CA GLU A 72 4.24 11.69 2.12
C GLU A 72 4.52 11.63 3.63
N VAL A 73 5.67 11.06 3.99
CA VAL A 73 6.26 11.12 5.34
C VAL A 73 7.45 12.07 5.29
N ARG A 74 7.51 13.02 6.21
CA ARG A 74 8.54 14.06 6.29
C ARG A 74 9.49 13.83 7.46
N LEU A 75 10.66 14.41 7.40
CA LEU A 75 11.64 14.32 8.50
C LEU A 75 11.04 14.75 9.84
N ALA A 76 10.23 15.80 9.85
CA ALA A 76 9.56 16.28 11.05
C ALA A 76 8.61 15.25 11.71
N ASP A 77 8.09 14.30 10.96
CA ASP A 77 7.15 13.29 11.49
C ASP A 77 7.83 12.28 12.42
N PHE A 78 9.15 12.07 12.25
CA PHE A 78 9.94 11.16 13.06
C PHE A 78 11.16 11.83 13.72
N GLU A 79 11.18 13.16 13.77
CA GLU A 79 12.25 13.93 14.41
C GLU A 79 12.48 13.51 15.88
N HIS A 80 11.41 13.16 16.59
CA HIS A 80 11.47 12.68 17.97
C HIS A 80 12.28 11.39 18.17
N LEU A 81 12.53 10.63 17.08
CA LEU A 81 13.37 9.42 17.11
C LEU A 81 14.85 9.72 16.83
N ARG A 82 15.19 10.93 16.35
CA ARG A 82 16.57 11.24 15.94
C ARG A 82 17.55 11.29 17.09
N ALA A 83 17.12 11.70 18.28
CA ALA A 83 18.00 11.74 19.45
C ALA A 83 18.57 10.35 19.81
N GLU A 84 17.76 9.30 19.62
CA GLU A 84 18.14 7.91 19.93
C GLU A 84 18.74 7.18 18.72
N TRP A 85 18.19 7.42 17.51
CA TRP A 85 18.46 6.59 16.33
C TRP A 85 19.22 7.31 15.22
N GLY A 86 19.50 8.61 15.36
CA GLY A 86 20.25 9.38 14.38
C GLY A 86 19.66 9.24 12.97
N GLU A 87 20.51 8.86 12.02
CA GLU A 87 20.15 8.67 10.60
C GLU A 87 19.20 7.48 10.37
N LEU A 88 19.07 6.58 11.33
CA LEU A 88 18.15 5.44 11.27
C LEU A 88 16.74 5.77 11.78
N ALA A 89 16.45 7.00 12.20
CA ALA A 89 15.16 7.40 12.76
C ALA A 89 13.99 7.09 11.81
N GLY A 90 14.15 7.32 10.51
CA GLY A 90 13.12 6.98 9.51
C GLY A 90 12.87 5.48 9.40
N LEU A 91 13.91 4.65 9.45
CA LEU A 91 13.78 3.20 9.48
C LEU A 91 13.07 2.75 10.76
N LYS A 92 13.37 3.35 11.90
CA LYS A 92 12.70 3.04 13.17
C LYS A 92 11.23 3.42 13.17
N PHE A 93 10.88 4.56 12.60
CA PHE A 93 9.50 4.96 12.39
C PHE A 93 8.74 3.93 11.53
N GLN A 94 9.33 3.49 10.41
CA GLN A 94 8.77 2.46 9.56
C GLN A 94 8.56 1.15 10.33
N GLN A 95 9.57 0.65 11.03
CA GLN A 95 9.49 -0.57 11.84
C GLN A 95 8.43 -0.49 12.93
N GLN A 96 8.29 0.64 13.61
CA GLN A 96 7.24 0.85 14.61
C GLN A 96 5.86 0.75 13.98
N PHE A 97 5.67 1.33 12.80
CA PHE A 97 4.41 1.28 12.07
C PHE A 97 4.07 -0.13 11.60
N GLU A 98 5.03 -0.88 11.08
CA GLU A 98 4.88 -2.28 10.66
C GLU A 98 4.57 -3.21 11.84
N ARG A 99 5.19 -3.00 13.00
CA ARG A 99 4.90 -3.73 14.26
C ARG A 99 3.52 -3.39 14.80
N LEU A 100 3.12 -2.13 14.74
CA LEU A 100 1.78 -1.71 15.13
C LEU A 100 0.73 -2.39 14.24
N ALA A 101 0.97 -2.47 12.92
CA ALA A 101 0.11 -3.22 12.02
C ALA A 101 0.02 -4.71 12.39
N ARG A 102 1.14 -5.32 12.80
CA ARG A 102 1.17 -6.71 13.27
C ARG A 102 0.33 -6.91 14.54
N GLN A 103 0.40 -5.97 15.48
CA GLN A 103 -0.41 -6.01 16.71
C GLN A 103 -1.91 -5.85 16.44
N GLN A 104 -2.28 -5.12 15.41
CA GLN A 104 -3.66 -4.85 15.00
C GLN A 104 -4.22 -5.88 14.01
N GLY A 105 -3.36 -6.73 13.49
CA GLY A 105 -3.71 -7.88 12.66
C GLY A 105 -4.01 -9.12 13.50
N GLY A 106 -3.86 -10.27 12.89
CA GLY A 106 -4.00 -11.56 13.56
C GLY A 106 -2.69 -12.36 13.55
N GLU A 107 -2.75 -13.58 14.05
CA GLU A 107 -1.66 -14.53 13.94
C GLU A 107 -1.39 -14.94 12.47
N HIS A 108 -0.27 -15.60 12.22
CA HIS A 108 0.05 -16.19 10.92
C HIS A 108 -0.09 -15.23 9.72
N GLN A 109 0.39 -14.00 9.85
CA GLN A 109 0.38 -12.98 8.81
C GLN A 109 -1.02 -12.43 8.44
N ILE A 110 -2.04 -12.67 9.25
CA ILE A 110 -3.36 -12.05 9.06
C ILE A 110 -3.22 -10.53 9.17
N ALA A 111 -3.65 -9.80 8.13
CA ALA A 111 -3.48 -8.35 8.05
C ALA A 111 -4.68 -7.58 8.61
N PRO A 112 -4.45 -6.41 9.25
CA PRO A 112 -5.54 -5.53 9.64
C PRO A 112 -6.17 -4.88 8.41
N ALA A 113 -7.50 -4.82 8.37
CA ALA A 113 -8.23 -4.22 7.26
C ALA A 113 -9.48 -3.47 7.71
N GLN A 114 -9.91 -2.52 6.88
CA GLN A 114 -11.12 -1.73 7.07
C GLN A 114 -11.78 -1.49 5.70
N ARG A 115 -13.10 -1.45 5.61
CA ARG A 115 -13.76 -1.05 4.36
C ARG A 115 -13.38 0.37 3.99
N VAL A 116 -13.15 0.64 2.72
CA VAL A 116 -12.71 1.96 2.24
C VAL A 116 -13.66 3.07 2.67
N ALA A 117 -14.97 2.89 2.53
CA ALA A 117 -15.94 3.90 2.94
C ALA A 117 -15.98 4.11 4.46
N ASP A 118 -15.86 3.03 5.25
CA ASP A 118 -15.80 3.11 6.71
C ASP A 118 -14.51 3.78 7.19
N PHE A 119 -13.38 3.50 6.54
CA PHE A 119 -12.12 4.17 6.81
C PHE A 119 -12.25 5.69 6.57
N VAL A 120 -12.82 6.11 5.45
CA VAL A 120 -13.05 7.52 5.14
C VAL A 120 -14.04 8.16 6.12
N ALA A 121 -15.12 7.47 6.47
CA ALA A 121 -16.09 7.96 7.45
C ALA A 121 -15.55 7.96 8.90
N GLY A 122 -14.51 7.18 9.19
CA GLY A 122 -13.96 7.04 10.54
C GLY A 122 -14.85 6.18 11.44
N CYS A 123 -15.47 5.14 10.89
CA CYS A 123 -16.30 4.20 11.64
C CYS A 123 -15.77 2.76 11.53
N ALA A 124 -16.20 1.89 12.41
CA ALA A 124 -15.80 0.48 12.40
C ALA A 124 -16.50 -0.28 11.26
N SER A 125 -15.78 -1.21 10.63
CA SER A 125 -16.38 -2.15 9.68
C SER A 125 -16.98 -3.33 10.42
N GLY A 126 -18.29 -3.54 10.31
CA GLY A 126 -18.98 -4.67 10.94
C GLY A 126 -18.64 -6.02 10.29
N SER A 127 -18.25 -6.00 9.02
CA SER A 127 -17.78 -7.15 8.25
C SER A 127 -16.84 -6.70 7.15
N LEU A 128 -16.01 -7.61 6.64
CA LEU A 128 -15.08 -7.32 5.55
C LEU A 128 -15.54 -8.03 4.27
N SER A 129 -15.33 -7.38 3.14
CA SER A 129 -15.54 -7.96 1.81
C SER A 129 -14.49 -9.03 1.51
N ARG A 130 -14.69 -9.81 0.46
CA ARG A 130 -13.68 -10.76 -0.03
C ARG A 130 -12.39 -10.02 -0.39
N THR A 131 -11.27 -10.67 -0.13
CA THR A 131 -9.94 -10.16 -0.46
C THR A 131 -9.13 -11.20 -1.23
N SER A 132 -8.14 -10.73 -1.97
CA SER A 132 -7.12 -11.58 -2.59
C SER A 132 -5.98 -11.97 -1.64
N TYR A 133 -5.93 -11.40 -0.45
CA TYR A 133 -4.87 -11.66 0.53
C TYR A 133 -5.08 -13.03 1.18
N ILE A 134 -4.26 -14.02 0.78
CA ILE A 134 -4.44 -15.44 1.17
C ILE A 134 -4.36 -15.67 2.67
N PRO A 135 -3.43 -15.05 3.44
CA PRO A 135 -3.40 -15.26 4.88
C PRO A 135 -4.66 -14.80 5.60
N GLY A 136 -5.49 -13.98 4.96
CA GLY A 136 -6.71 -13.45 5.53
C GLY A 136 -6.55 -12.08 6.18
N VAL A 137 -7.69 -11.47 6.48
CA VAL A 137 -7.77 -10.14 7.08
C VAL A 137 -8.69 -10.13 8.29
N VAL A 138 -8.42 -9.24 9.24
CA VAL A 138 -9.30 -8.99 10.39
C VAL A 138 -9.79 -7.55 10.39
N PRO A 139 -11.05 -7.29 10.83
CA PRO A 139 -11.54 -5.94 10.99
C PRO A 139 -10.68 -5.17 12.00
N SER A 140 -10.17 -4.01 11.60
CA SER A 140 -9.35 -3.15 12.45
C SER A 140 -9.64 -1.68 12.12
N ARG A 141 -9.57 -0.83 13.13
CA ARG A 141 -9.76 0.62 13.02
C ARG A 141 -8.47 1.30 12.56
N LEU A 142 -8.08 1.07 11.28
CA LEU A 142 -6.88 1.67 10.70
C LEU A 142 -6.83 3.17 10.92
N ASP A 143 -7.97 3.83 10.82
CA ASP A 143 -8.14 5.26 11.05
C ASP A 143 -7.80 5.72 12.49
N LYS A 144 -7.69 4.79 13.45
CA LYS A 144 -7.41 5.10 14.86
C LYS A 144 -5.96 4.84 15.26
N TRP A 145 -5.37 3.77 14.75
CA TRP A 145 -4.03 3.39 15.20
C TRP A 145 -2.91 3.84 14.25
N MET A 146 -3.22 4.12 12.99
CA MET A 146 -2.24 4.74 12.09
C MET A 146 -1.78 6.11 12.64
N PRO A 147 -0.53 6.52 12.40
CA PRO A 147 -0.12 7.89 12.70
C PRO A 147 -1.14 8.89 12.14
N GLY A 148 -1.56 9.85 12.97
CA GLY A 148 -2.71 10.71 12.67
C GLY A 148 -2.60 11.46 11.34
N PHE A 149 -1.37 11.88 10.96
CA PHE A 149 -1.13 12.55 9.69
C PHE A 149 -1.30 11.59 8.49
N ILE A 150 -0.93 10.31 8.63
CA ILE A 150 -1.14 9.29 7.59
C ILE A 150 -2.64 9.03 7.43
N ALA A 151 -3.32 8.72 8.53
CA ALA A 151 -4.75 8.42 8.48
C ALA A 151 -5.57 9.59 7.90
N SER A 152 -5.32 10.82 8.35
CA SER A 152 -6.05 12.00 7.88
C SER A 152 -5.79 12.30 6.40
N SER A 153 -4.53 12.26 5.96
CA SER A 153 -4.17 12.49 4.55
C SER A 153 -4.78 11.43 3.63
N LEU A 154 -4.65 10.14 3.98
CA LEU A 154 -5.22 9.06 3.18
C LEU A 154 -6.75 9.16 3.10
N ARG A 155 -7.44 9.45 4.20
CA ARG A 155 -8.90 9.63 4.21
C ARG A 155 -9.34 10.78 3.29
N ALA A 156 -8.67 11.92 3.37
CA ALA A 156 -8.95 13.06 2.50
C ALA A 156 -8.63 12.75 1.03
N GLY A 157 -7.50 12.09 0.76
CA GLY A 157 -7.12 11.67 -0.59
C GLY A 157 -8.09 10.69 -1.22
N ILE A 158 -8.51 9.66 -0.48
CA ILE A 158 -9.53 8.69 -0.96
C ILE A 158 -10.85 9.40 -1.25
N ALA A 159 -11.29 10.31 -0.40
CA ALA A 159 -12.50 11.11 -0.64
C ALA A 159 -12.37 11.94 -1.92
N THR A 160 -11.20 12.54 -2.15
CA THR A 160 -10.91 13.30 -3.37
C THR A 160 -10.89 12.40 -4.61
N PHE A 161 -10.28 11.21 -4.52
CA PHE A 161 -10.28 10.23 -5.61
C PHE A 161 -11.68 9.71 -5.91
N GLY A 162 -12.51 9.49 -4.88
CA GLY A 162 -13.90 9.08 -5.05
C GLY A 162 -14.75 10.10 -5.82
N ARG A 163 -14.45 11.41 -5.66
CA ARG A 163 -15.09 12.47 -6.47
C ARG A 163 -14.62 12.49 -7.94
N ARG A 164 -13.35 12.14 -8.18
CA ARG A 164 -12.76 12.15 -9.52
C ARG A 164 -13.04 10.86 -10.30
N MET A 165 -13.16 9.74 -9.61
CA MET A 165 -13.35 8.43 -10.22
C MET A 165 -14.52 7.72 -9.55
N ARG A 166 -15.65 7.66 -10.28
CA ARG A 166 -16.84 6.98 -9.79
C ARG A 166 -16.52 5.51 -9.45
N GLY A 167 -16.93 5.07 -8.26
CA GLY A 167 -16.70 3.70 -7.78
C GLY A 167 -15.37 3.50 -7.04
N PHE A 168 -14.47 4.50 -6.98
CA PHE A 168 -13.24 4.38 -6.19
C PHE A 168 -13.55 4.34 -4.68
N LEU A 169 -14.44 5.22 -4.21
CA LEU A 169 -14.95 5.19 -2.83
C LEU A 169 -16.15 4.24 -2.77
N THR A 170 -15.95 3.04 -2.25
CA THR A 170 -16.96 1.99 -2.18
C THR A 170 -16.83 1.17 -0.89
N ASN A 171 -17.93 0.53 -0.48
CA ASN A 171 -17.94 -0.45 0.61
C ASN A 171 -17.45 -1.83 0.19
N GLU A 172 -17.29 -2.07 -1.11
CA GLU A 172 -16.81 -3.34 -1.65
C GLU A 172 -15.28 -3.48 -1.50
N ALA A 173 -14.55 -2.36 -1.51
CA ALA A 173 -13.10 -2.34 -1.41
C ALA A 173 -12.63 -2.29 0.05
N LEU A 174 -11.45 -2.87 0.30
CA LEU A 174 -10.77 -2.86 1.60
C LEU A 174 -9.49 -2.03 1.52
N VAL A 175 -9.22 -1.27 2.58
CA VAL A 175 -7.88 -0.82 2.92
C VAL A 175 -7.25 -1.92 3.76
N VAL A 176 -6.11 -2.44 3.30
CA VAL A 176 -5.33 -3.48 4.00
C VAL A 176 -4.00 -2.87 4.42
N GLY A 177 -3.65 -2.99 5.66
CA GLY A 177 -2.43 -2.36 6.20
C GLY A 177 -1.32 -3.38 6.45
N VAL A 178 -0.07 -2.97 6.22
CA VAL A 178 0.39 -1.70 5.68
C VAL A 178 1.32 -1.95 4.50
N GLU A 179 1.33 -1.06 3.50
CA GLU A 179 2.36 -1.03 2.47
C GLU A 179 3.29 0.14 2.78
N SER A 180 4.43 -0.17 3.39
CA SER A 180 5.36 0.81 3.96
C SER A 180 6.72 0.84 3.25
N ARG A 181 6.97 -0.10 2.33
CA ARG A 181 8.25 -0.30 1.66
C ARG A 181 8.14 0.03 0.18
N THR A 182 8.76 1.11 -0.25
CA THR A 182 8.74 1.54 -1.66
C THR A 182 10.13 1.55 -2.27
N SER A 183 11.06 2.29 -1.68
CA SER A 183 12.44 2.43 -2.14
C SER A 183 13.37 2.64 -0.95
N THR A 184 14.65 2.37 -1.16
CA THR A 184 15.69 2.56 -0.14
C THR A 184 16.76 3.52 -0.65
N PRO A 185 17.32 4.39 0.22
CA PRO A 185 18.50 5.18 -0.13
C PRO A 185 19.77 4.32 -0.24
N VAL A 186 19.75 3.09 0.32
CA VAL A 186 20.87 2.17 0.22
C VAL A 186 20.86 1.48 -1.14
N ARG A 187 21.93 1.67 -1.89
CA ARG A 187 22.12 1.02 -3.18
C ARG A 187 23.07 -0.18 -3.02
N ILE A 188 22.63 -1.33 -3.49
CA ILE A 188 23.48 -2.51 -3.64
C ILE A 188 24.08 -2.46 -5.05
N PRO A 189 25.41 -2.20 -5.21
CA PRO A 189 26.03 -2.11 -6.52
C PRO A 189 25.94 -3.45 -7.26
N ARG A 190 25.66 -3.40 -8.56
CA ARG A 190 25.63 -4.55 -9.43
C ARG A 190 26.37 -4.22 -10.71
N ASP A 191 27.04 -5.19 -11.29
CA ASP A 191 27.57 -5.09 -12.63
C ASP A 191 26.45 -4.88 -13.64
N ALA A 192 26.64 -3.96 -14.59
CA ALA A 192 25.58 -3.56 -15.52
C ALA A 192 25.21 -4.66 -16.53
N GLN A 193 26.12 -5.61 -16.81
CA GLN A 193 25.92 -6.66 -17.80
C GLN A 193 25.50 -7.97 -17.17
N THR A 194 26.20 -8.37 -16.10
CA THR A 194 25.96 -9.64 -15.43
C THR A 194 24.92 -9.56 -14.33
N LEU A 195 24.58 -8.35 -13.87
CA LEU A 195 23.71 -8.05 -12.74
C LEU A 195 24.20 -8.63 -11.40
N MET A 196 25.45 -9.08 -11.36
CA MET A 196 26.07 -9.70 -10.18
C MET A 196 26.65 -8.66 -9.25
N HIS A 197 26.59 -8.93 -7.96
CA HIS A 197 27.31 -8.15 -6.95
C HIS A 197 28.72 -8.73 -6.73
N PRO A 198 29.77 -7.92 -6.57
CA PRO A 198 31.16 -8.42 -6.45
C PRO A 198 31.37 -9.43 -5.30
N CYS A 199 30.58 -9.32 -4.22
CA CYS A 199 30.69 -10.19 -3.04
C CYS A 199 29.58 -11.23 -2.92
N LEU A 200 28.60 -11.24 -3.82
CA LEU A 200 27.47 -12.17 -3.80
C LEU A 200 27.49 -13.00 -5.07
N LEU A 201 27.59 -14.31 -4.93
CA LEU A 201 27.62 -15.26 -6.05
C LEU A 201 26.29 -15.31 -6.82
N TYR A 202 25.19 -14.92 -6.20
CA TYR A 202 23.87 -14.89 -6.82
C TYR A 202 23.12 -13.63 -6.39
N THR A 203 22.73 -12.85 -7.36
CA THR A 203 21.60 -11.93 -7.21
C THR A 203 20.43 -12.56 -7.91
N SER A 204 19.31 -12.71 -7.23
CA SER A 204 18.08 -13.17 -7.83
C SER A 204 17.77 -12.38 -9.10
N PRO A 205 17.30 -13.02 -10.18
CA PRO A 205 16.91 -12.36 -11.41
C PRO A 205 15.78 -11.36 -11.20
#